data_bc2f29a4b9973a3a03b8f1ea909569e3
#
_entry.id   bc2f29a4b9973a3a03b8f1ea909569e3
#
_cell.length_a   1.000
_cell.length_b   1.000
_cell.length_c   1.000
_cell.angle_alpha   90.00
_cell.angle_beta   90.00
_cell.angle_gamma   90.00
#
_symmetry.space_group_name_H-M   'P 1'
#
loop_
_entity.id
_entity.type
_entity.pdbx_description
1 polymer ?
#
loop_
_entity_poly.entity_id
_entity_poly.type
_entity_poly.pdbx_seq_one_letter_code
_entity_poly.pdbx_strand_id
1 'polypeptide(L)'
;MLEKLAKSIEEVNVLAEHYRTCQNVAAIESLAKECFISKEDTDAFIAGKRKFLLKVLLTQSVSVTEKLTEEMLLLQDSGYATVLGTYLLDLARKDPVMKDVILQPHKTLRHCLEYVHEKAYETALEKAKKEGKTGVGQNAGIAIGSTEVFAWVIDYYLLDDRKDMEKKAQEEIDTIKLSLIHI
;
A
#
# COMPACT_ATOMS: atom_id res chain seq x y z
N MET A 1 -13.64 -13.36 -12.84
CA MET A 1 -13.11 -14.29 -11.80
C MET A 1 -11.73 -13.87 -11.31
N LEU A 2 -10.94 -13.11 -12.10
CA LEU A 2 -9.60 -12.59 -11.73
C LEU A 2 -9.64 -11.34 -10.82
N GLU A 3 -10.73 -10.57 -10.81
CA GLU A 3 -10.92 -9.38 -9.94
C GLU A 3 -10.72 -9.62 -8.44
N LYS A 4 -10.73 -10.88 -8.01
CA LYS A 4 -10.51 -11.26 -6.60
C LYS A 4 -9.06 -11.67 -6.29
N LEU A 5 -8.18 -11.79 -7.29
CA LEU A 5 -6.86 -12.40 -7.13
C LEU A 5 -5.72 -11.38 -7.02
N ALA A 6 -5.86 -10.17 -7.55
CA ALA A 6 -4.80 -9.18 -7.51
C ALA A 6 -5.31 -7.86 -6.93
N LYS A 7 -4.84 -7.50 -5.75
CA LYS A 7 -5.25 -6.29 -5.01
C LYS A 7 -4.19 -5.19 -5.03
N SER A 8 -2.96 -5.50 -5.43
CA SER A 8 -1.84 -4.54 -5.47
C SER A 8 -1.10 -4.62 -6.81
N ILE A 9 -0.31 -3.60 -7.10
CA ILE A 9 0.57 -3.55 -8.30
C ILE A 9 1.59 -4.70 -8.27
N GLU A 10 2.11 -5.02 -7.09
CA GLU A 10 3.05 -6.10 -6.86
C GLU A 10 2.41 -7.46 -7.18
N GLU A 11 1.20 -7.70 -6.70
CA GLU A 11 0.43 -8.92 -6.99
C GLU A 11 0.17 -9.08 -8.49
N VAL A 12 -0.21 -8.00 -9.19
CA VAL A 12 -0.40 -8.01 -10.64
C VAL A 12 0.89 -8.38 -11.36
N ASN A 13 2.02 -7.82 -10.95
CA ASN A 13 3.30 -8.10 -11.58
C ASN A 13 3.81 -9.52 -11.29
N VAL A 14 3.58 -10.05 -10.08
CA VAL A 14 3.90 -11.44 -9.73
C VAL A 14 3.06 -12.41 -10.56
N LEU A 15 1.76 -12.14 -10.69
CA LEU A 15 0.85 -12.94 -11.49
C LEU A 15 1.22 -12.89 -12.98
N ALA A 16 1.54 -11.71 -13.51
CA ALA A 16 1.99 -11.53 -14.89
C ALA A 16 3.29 -12.30 -15.17
N GLU A 17 4.26 -12.27 -14.26
CA GLU A 17 5.52 -12.99 -14.38
C GLU A 17 5.30 -14.51 -14.35
N HIS A 18 4.40 -14.98 -13.49
CA HIS A 18 3.99 -16.38 -13.48
C HIS A 18 3.40 -16.80 -14.84
N TYR A 19 2.46 -16.02 -15.38
CA TYR A 19 1.88 -16.31 -16.70
C TYR A 19 2.93 -16.27 -17.82
N ARG A 20 3.91 -15.37 -17.74
CA ARG A 20 5.02 -15.31 -18.69
C ARG A 20 5.87 -16.57 -18.62
N THR A 21 6.20 -17.02 -17.41
CA THR A 21 6.97 -18.26 -17.18
C THR A 21 6.23 -19.50 -17.72
N CYS A 22 4.91 -19.53 -17.56
CA CYS A 22 4.04 -20.57 -18.09
C CYS A 22 3.72 -20.40 -19.58
N GLN A 23 4.25 -19.37 -20.25
CA GLN A 23 3.97 -19.02 -21.66
C GLN A 23 2.47 -18.81 -21.96
N ASN A 24 1.69 -18.40 -20.97
CA ASN A 24 0.26 -18.16 -21.08
C ASN A 24 -0.02 -16.73 -21.53
N VAL A 25 0.18 -16.46 -22.82
CA VAL A 25 0.01 -15.14 -23.42
C VAL A 25 -1.43 -14.62 -23.26
N ALA A 26 -2.43 -15.48 -23.43
CA ALA A 26 -3.84 -15.10 -23.31
C ALA A 26 -4.19 -14.58 -21.90
N ALA A 27 -3.61 -15.19 -20.85
CA ALA A 27 -3.80 -14.74 -19.48
C ALA A 27 -3.11 -13.39 -19.23
N ILE A 28 -1.93 -13.13 -19.82
CA ILE A 28 -1.25 -11.84 -19.74
C ILE A 28 -2.09 -10.75 -20.43
N GLU A 29 -2.62 -11.02 -21.62
CA GLU A 29 -3.46 -10.06 -22.35
C GLU A 29 -4.76 -9.75 -21.59
N SER A 30 -5.39 -10.75 -20.97
CA SER A 30 -6.57 -10.55 -20.13
C SER A 30 -6.25 -9.67 -18.92
N LEU A 31 -5.17 -9.98 -18.21
CA LEU A 31 -4.71 -9.21 -17.06
C LEU A 31 -4.35 -7.76 -17.44
N ALA A 32 -3.67 -7.57 -18.57
CA ALA A 32 -3.33 -6.27 -19.10
C ALA A 32 -4.56 -5.44 -19.43
N LYS A 33 -5.58 -6.06 -20.02
CA LYS A 33 -6.86 -5.42 -20.34
C LYS A 33 -7.62 -4.99 -19.09
N GLU A 34 -7.65 -5.82 -18.05
CA GLU A 34 -8.25 -5.50 -16.75
C GLU A 34 -7.52 -4.35 -16.05
N CYS A 35 -6.19 -4.25 -16.22
CA CYS A 35 -5.36 -3.20 -15.66
C CYS A 35 -5.21 -1.97 -16.58
N PHE A 36 -5.98 -1.87 -17.66
CA PHE A 36 -5.93 -0.78 -18.65
C PHE A 36 -4.53 -0.52 -19.23
N ILE A 37 -3.73 -1.57 -19.40
CA ILE A 37 -2.39 -1.49 -19.95
C ILE A 37 -2.47 -1.49 -21.48
N SER A 38 -1.66 -0.65 -22.14
CA SER A 38 -1.63 -0.58 -23.59
C SER A 38 -1.15 -1.89 -24.21
N LYS A 39 -1.60 -2.16 -25.46
CA LYS A 39 -1.15 -3.35 -26.19
C LYS A 39 0.35 -3.33 -26.40
N GLU A 40 0.94 -2.17 -26.71
CA GLU A 40 2.37 -1.99 -26.93
C GLU A 40 3.20 -2.37 -25.69
N ASP A 41 2.73 -1.95 -24.51
CA ASP A 41 3.35 -2.27 -23.23
C ASP A 41 3.22 -3.75 -22.88
N THR A 42 2.06 -4.34 -23.21
CA THR A 42 1.80 -5.77 -23.02
C THR A 42 2.71 -6.61 -23.91
N ASP A 43 2.81 -6.28 -25.20
CA ASP A 43 3.67 -6.97 -26.16
C ASP A 43 5.15 -6.85 -25.76
N ALA A 44 5.56 -5.67 -25.26
CA ALA A 44 6.93 -5.44 -24.76
C ALA A 44 7.24 -6.29 -23.51
N PHE A 45 6.26 -6.50 -22.63
CA PHE A 45 6.40 -7.39 -21.47
C PHE A 45 6.50 -8.87 -21.90
N ILE A 46 5.62 -9.32 -22.78
CA ILE A 46 5.64 -10.69 -23.33
C ILE A 46 6.97 -10.98 -24.02
N ALA A 47 7.47 -10.02 -24.79
CA ALA A 47 8.76 -10.12 -25.48
C ALA A 47 10.00 -10.01 -24.55
N GLY A 48 9.80 -9.86 -23.24
CA GLY A 48 10.90 -9.71 -22.26
C GLY A 48 11.64 -8.37 -22.32
N LYS A 49 11.14 -7.39 -23.10
CA LYS A 49 11.71 -6.03 -23.20
C LYS A 49 11.38 -5.17 -21.98
N ARG A 50 10.37 -5.57 -21.21
CA ARG A 50 9.98 -4.95 -19.93
C ARG A 50 10.04 -5.98 -18.82
N LYS A 51 10.52 -5.53 -17.65
CA LYS A 51 10.59 -6.37 -16.44
C LYS A 51 9.22 -6.56 -15.77
N PHE A 52 8.36 -5.55 -15.83
CA PHE A 52 7.06 -5.54 -15.17
C PHE A 52 5.96 -5.24 -16.19
N LEU A 53 4.82 -5.92 -16.05
CA LEU A 53 3.64 -5.70 -16.89
C LEU A 53 3.00 -4.35 -16.52
N LEU A 54 2.68 -4.17 -15.26
CA LEU A 54 2.25 -2.90 -14.73
C LEU A 54 3.51 -2.15 -14.30
N LYS A 55 3.79 -1.00 -14.90
CA LYS A 55 4.78 -0.12 -14.29
C LYS A 55 4.30 0.10 -12.86
N VAL A 56 5.05 -0.44 -11.89
CA VAL A 56 5.14 0.24 -10.63
C VAL A 56 5.47 1.66 -11.05
N LEU A 57 4.58 2.60 -10.85
CA LEU A 57 4.93 3.99 -10.91
C LEU A 57 5.87 4.26 -9.74
N LEU A 58 7.09 3.74 -9.87
CA LEU A 58 8.32 4.37 -9.46
C LEU A 58 8.60 5.51 -10.46
N THR A 59 7.58 6.20 -10.89
CA THR A 59 7.68 7.61 -11.02
C THR A 59 8.00 8.02 -9.60
N GLN A 60 9.25 8.30 -9.33
CA GLN A 60 9.60 9.25 -8.29
C GLN A 60 8.55 10.33 -8.46
N SER A 61 7.53 10.29 -7.59
CA SER A 61 6.48 11.29 -7.65
C SER A 61 7.22 12.60 -7.63
N VAL A 62 7.19 13.33 -8.74
CA VAL A 62 8.02 14.52 -8.94
C VAL A 62 7.72 15.53 -7.82
N SER A 63 6.55 15.35 -7.18
CA SER A 63 6.16 16.15 -6.03
C SER A 63 5.37 15.33 -5.00
N VAL A 64 5.46 15.73 -3.72
CA VAL A 64 4.62 15.19 -2.64
C VAL A 64 3.14 15.32 -2.96
N THR A 65 2.77 16.41 -3.64
CA THR A 65 1.37 16.67 -4.02
C THR A 65 0.84 15.58 -4.97
N GLU A 66 1.60 15.25 -6.00
CA GLU A 66 1.21 14.18 -6.93
C GLU A 66 1.09 12.85 -6.23
N LYS A 67 2.12 12.46 -5.47
CA LYS A 67 2.12 11.19 -4.73
C LYS A 67 0.91 11.05 -3.80
N LEU A 68 0.72 12.02 -2.91
CA LEU A 68 -0.38 11.95 -1.93
C LEU A 68 -1.75 12.07 -2.59
N THR A 69 -1.89 12.83 -3.69
CA THR A 69 -3.15 12.91 -4.43
C THR A 69 -3.49 11.56 -5.06
N GLU A 70 -2.54 10.89 -5.69
CA GLU A 70 -2.73 9.56 -6.26
C GLU A 70 -3.07 8.53 -5.18
N GLU A 71 -2.34 8.54 -4.06
CA GLU A 71 -2.60 7.63 -2.94
C GLU A 71 -3.97 7.87 -2.30
N MET A 72 -4.40 9.13 -2.15
CA MET A 72 -5.76 9.46 -1.66
C MET A 72 -6.84 8.98 -2.62
N LEU A 73 -6.63 9.10 -3.94
CA LEU A 73 -7.57 8.60 -4.96
C LEU A 73 -7.69 7.07 -4.92
N LEU A 74 -6.58 6.35 -4.72
CA LEU A 74 -6.60 4.90 -4.58
C LEU A 74 -7.28 4.41 -3.30
N LEU A 75 -7.35 5.26 -2.27
CA LEU A 75 -7.93 4.97 -0.95
C LEU A 75 -9.24 5.74 -0.70
N GLN A 76 -9.94 6.13 -1.76
CA GLN A 76 -11.13 6.99 -1.69
C GLN A 76 -12.27 6.44 -0.81
N ASP A 77 -12.32 5.13 -0.59
CA ASP A 77 -13.29 4.49 0.31
C ASP A 77 -12.98 4.75 1.80
N SER A 78 -11.80 5.27 2.11
CA SER A 78 -11.39 5.63 3.45
C SER A 78 -11.47 7.15 3.63
N GLY A 79 -12.49 7.65 4.35
CA GLY A 79 -12.59 9.06 4.71
C GLY A 79 -11.35 9.59 5.45
N TYR A 80 -10.65 8.72 6.15
CA TYR A 80 -9.40 9.05 6.84
C TYR A 80 -8.23 9.32 5.88
N ALA A 81 -8.17 8.67 4.72
CA ALA A 81 -7.10 8.87 3.74
C ALA A 81 -7.02 10.34 3.30
N THR A 82 -8.15 10.95 3.03
CA THR A 82 -8.21 12.37 2.64
C THR A 82 -7.74 13.29 3.77
N VAL A 83 -8.16 13.01 5.01
CA VAL A 83 -7.77 13.83 6.18
C VAL A 83 -6.27 13.74 6.42
N LEU A 84 -5.72 12.52 6.46
CA LEU A 84 -4.28 12.31 6.69
C LEU A 84 -3.43 12.80 5.52
N GLY A 85 -3.86 12.57 4.28
CA GLY A 85 -3.18 13.06 3.09
C GLY A 85 -3.11 14.60 3.05
N THR A 86 -4.21 15.28 3.38
CA THR A 86 -4.24 16.76 3.47
C THR A 86 -3.30 17.25 4.58
N TYR A 87 -3.30 16.62 5.74
CA TYR A 87 -2.39 16.94 6.82
C TYR A 87 -0.92 16.79 6.40
N LEU A 88 -0.57 15.70 5.73
CA LEU A 88 0.78 15.45 5.22
C LEU A 88 1.19 16.47 4.15
N LEU A 89 0.27 16.90 3.29
CA LEU A 89 0.53 17.98 2.33
C LEU A 89 0.90 19.29 3.02
N ASP A 90 0.18 19.64 4.07
CA ASP A 90 0.46 20.86 4.84
C ASP A 90 1.78 20.74 5.62
N LEU A 91 2.09 19.55 6.14
CA LEU A 91 3.32 19.28 6.84
C LEU A 91 4.54 19.37 5.89
N ALA A 92 4.45 18.76 4.71
CA ALA A 92 5.50 18.80 3.70
C ALA A 92 5.81 20.21 3.16
N ARG A 93 4.83 21.11 3.22
CA ARG A 93 5.04 22.52 2.85
C ARG A 93 5.86 23.30 3.89
N LYS A 94 5.77 22.87 5.15
CA LYS A 94 6.40 23.56 6.29
C LYS A 94 7.76 22.96 6.66
N ASP A 95 7.93 21.67 6.41
CA ASP A 95 9.10 20.90 6.81
C ASP A 95 9.74 20.16 5.63
N PRO A 96 10.95 20.59 5.18
CA PRO A 96 11.67 19.93 4.11
C PRO A 96 12.04 18.47 4.42
N VAL A 97 12.31 18.14 5.69
CA VAL A 97 12.64 16.76 6.12
C VAL A 97 11.44 15.86 5.87
N MET A 98 10.25 16.30 6.28
CA MET A 98 9.03 15.55 6.04
C MET A 98 8.72 15.40 4.55
N LYS A 99 9.01 16.41 3.75
CA LYS A 99 8.91 16.33 2.29
C LYS A 99 9.73 15.18 1.73
N ASP A 100 10.99 15.08 2.13
CA ASP A 100 11.92 14.05 1.63
C ASP A 100 11.53 12.64 2.11
N VAL A 101 11.04 12.53 3.34
CA VAL A 101 10.59 11.27 3.90
C VAL A 101 9.30 10.78 3.23
N ILE A 102 8.33 11.66 2.99
CA ILE A 102 7.08 11.31 2.30
C ILE A 102 7.35 10.82 0.88
N LEU A 103 8.36 11.36 0.20
CA LEU A 103 8.73 10.93 -1.15
C LEU A 103 9.39 9.56 -1.22
N GLN A 104 9.75 8.94 -0.10
CA GLN A 104 10.33 7.60 -0.09
C GLN A 104 9.33 6.57 -0.63
N PRO A 105 9.76 5.66 -1.53
CA PRO A 105 8.85 4.72 -2.20
C PRO A 105 8.12 3.76 -1.25
N HIS A 106 8.76 3.34 -0.16
CA HIS A 106 8.18 2.43 0.83
C HIS A 106 7.22 3.12 1.80
N LYS A 107 7.26 4.46 1.91
CA LYS A 107 6.37 5.25 2.75
C LYS A 107 5.09 5.58 1.98
N THR A 108 4.02 4.85 2.24
CA THR A 108 2.73 5.06 1.55
C THR A 108 1.65 5.45 2.54
N LEU A 109 0.63 6.15 2.06
CA LEU A 109 -0.55 6.52 2.86
C LEU A 109 -1.33 5.28 3.32
N ARG A 110 -1.32 4.20 2.54
CA ARG A 110 -1.91 2.91 2.92
C ARG A 110 -1.24 2.34 4.17
N HIS A 111 0.07 2.17 4.15
CA HIS A 111 0.81 1.65 5.30
C HIS A 111 0.73 2.60 6.51
N CYS A 112 0.65 3.91 6.26
CA CYS A 112 0.38 4.88 7.33
C CYS A 112 -0.97 4.63 8.00
N LEU A 113 -2.03 4.38 7.22
CA LEU A 113 -3.35 4.04 7.75
C LEU A 113 -3.33 2.73 8.55
N GLU A 114 -2.65 1.71 8.05
CA GLU A 114 -2.49 0.43 8.75
C GLU A 114 -1.78 0.63 10.09
N TYR A 115 -0.69 1.39 10.12
CA TYR A 115 0.03 1.74 11.33
C TYR A 115 -0.85 2.50 12.35
N VAL A 116 -1.60 3.50 11.88
CA VAL A 116 -2.54 4.26 12.71
C VAL A 116 -3.63 3.37 13.29
N HIS A 117 -4.17 2.44 12.50
CA HIS A 117 -5.16 1.46 12.97
C HIS A 117 -4.58 0.53 14.04
N GLU A 118 -3.36 0.04 13.86
CA GLU A 118 -2.66 -0.80 14.83
C GLU A 118 -2.46 -0.05 16.16
N LYS A 119 -1.99 1.18 16.12
CA LYS A 119 -1.84 2.06 17.29
C LYS A 119 -3.17 2.35 17.99
N ALA A 120 -4.22 2.58 17.22
CA ALA A 120 -5.57 2.77 17.76
C ALA A 120 -6.06 1.51 18.48
N TYR A 121 -5.82 0.32 17.90
CA TYR A 121 -6.18 -0.95 18.51
C TYR A 121 -5.39 -1.21 19.81
N GLU A 122 -4.07 -0.98 19.81
CA GLU A 122 -3.22 -1.08 21.00
C GLU A 122 -3.73 -0.18 22.13
N THR A 123 -4.06 1.09 21.81
CA THR A 123 -4.62 2.05 22.76
C THR A 123 -5.96 1.58 23.33
N ALA A 124 -6.82 1.02 22.47
CA ALA A 124 -8.10 0.45 22.88
C ALA A 124 -7.91 -0.74 23.83
N LEU A 125 -6.95 -1.61 23.53
CA LEU A 125 -6.64 -2.78 24.35
C LEU A 125 -6.09 -2.37 25.73
N GLU A 126 -5.23 -1.38 25.78
CA GLU A 126 -4.70 -0.85 27.04
C GLU A 126 -5.81 -0.25 27.92
N LYS A 127 -6.73 0.52 27.33
CA LYS A 127 -7.88 1.06 28.05
C LYS A 127 -8.78 -0.04 28.57
N ALA A 128 -9.09 -1.07 27.74
CA ALA A 128 -9.88 -2.21 28.15
C ALA A 128 -9.24 -2.95 29.33
N LYS A 129 -7.92 -3.17 29.29
CA LYS A 129 -7.17 -3.78 30.41
C LYS A 129 -7.24 -2.96 31.69
N LYS A 130 -7.13 -1.64 31.62
CA LYS A 130 -7.26 -0.73 32.78
C LYS A 130 -8.67 -0.78 33.38
N GLU A 131 -9.69 -1.07 32.59
CA GLU A 131 -11.08 -1.26 33.00
C GLU A 131 -11.38 -2.70 33.47
N GLY A 132 -10.38 -3.58 33.56
CA GLY A 132 -10.55 -4.97 33.99
C GLY A 132 -11.21 -5.89 32.93
N LYS A 133 -11.25 -5.48 31.66
CA LYS A 133 -11.78 -6.26 30.56
C LYS A 133 -10.67 -7.12 29.92
N THR A 134 -11.04 -8.31 29.44
CA THR A 134 -10.09 -9.25 28.83
C THR A 134 -9.76 -8.94 27.37
N GLY A 135 -10.43 -7.96 26.75
CA GLY A 135 -10.20 -7.55 25.36
C GLY A 135 -11.11 -6.42 24.92
N VAL A 136 -10.94 -6.02 23.66
CA VAL A 136 -11.80 -5.03 22.99
C VAL A 136 -12.96 -5.79 22.34
N GLY A 137 -14.21 -5.49 22.74
CA GLY A 137 -15.39 -6.09 22.12
C GLY A 137 -15.53 -5.69 20.65
N GLN A 138 -16.16 -6.52 19.83
CA GLN A 138 -16.33 -6.29 18.37
C GLN A 138 -16.95 -4.93 18.01
N ASN A 139 -17.74 -4.34 18.92
CA ASN A 139 -18.42 -3.04 18.73
C ASN A 139 -17.91 -1.97 19.72
N ALA A 140 -16.74 -2.16 20.33
CA ALA A 140 -16.18 -1.18 21.24
C ALA A 140 -15.58 -0.01 20.45
N GLY A 141 -16.23 1.14 20.52
CA GLY A 141 -15.68 2.40 20.04
C GLY A 141 -14.75 3.01 21.07
N ILE A 142 -13.62 3.53 20.62
CA ILE A 142 -12.71 4.33 21.44
C ILE A 142 -12.57 5.72 20.82
N ALA A 143 -12.73 6.75 21.62
CA ALA A 143 -12.42 8.11 21.20
C ALA A 143 -10.91 8.35 21.35
N ILE A 144 -10.24 8.65 20.24
CA ILE A 144 -8.83 9.02 20.16
C ILE A 144 -8.77 10.47 19.69
N GLY A 145 -7.98 11.29 20.37
CA GLY A 145 -7.81 12.68 20.00
C GLY A 145 -7.10 12.83 18.65
N SER A 146 -7.51 13.78 17.83
CA SER A 146 -6.87 14.04 16.52
C SER A 146 -5.37 14.34 16.65
N THR A 147 -4.96 15.01 17.72
CA THR A 147 -3.55 15.30 18.01
C THR A 147 -2.73 14.02 18.16
N GLU A 148 -3.28 13.01 18.82
CA GLU A 148 -2.64 11.71 19.02
C GLU A 148 -2.53 10.94 17.68
N VAL A 149 -3.59 10.95 16.88
CA VAL A 149 -3.58 10.34 15.54
C VAL A 149 -2.53 11.01 14.65
N PHE A 150 -2.44 12.34 14.63
CA PHE A 150 -1.43 13.04 13.85
C PHE A 150 0.00 12.82 14.34
N ALA A 151 0.20 12.63 15.65
CA ALA A 151 1.50 12.22 16.19
C ALA A 151 1.91 10.84 15.62
N TRP A 152 1.02 9.85 15.61
CA TRP A 152 1.30 8.54 15.01
C TRP A 152 1.59 8.61 13.51
N VAL A 153 0.93 9.50 12.77
CA VAL A 153 1.24 9.73 11.37
C VAL A 153 2.67 10.21 11.18
N ILE A 154 3.12 11.17 12.00
CA ILE A 154 4.50 11.66 11.97
C ILE A 154 5.47 10.53 12.36
N ASP A 155 5.18 9.79 13.42
CA ASP A 155 6.00 8.67 13.89
C ASP A 155 6.18 7.62 12.79
N TYR A 156 5.12 7.25 12.06
CA TYR A 156 5.21 6.33 10.93
C TYR A 156 6.20 6.81 9.86
N TYR A 157 6.10 8.06 9.44
CA TYR A 157 6.98 8.59 8.41
C TYR A 157 8.43 8.72 8.85
N LEU A 158 8.68 9.01 10.14
CA LEU A 158 10.03 9.10 10.71
C LEU A 158 10.64 7.75 11.09
N LEU A 159 9.84 6.68 11.17
CA LEU A 159 10.32 5.34 11.49
C LEU A 159 11.21 4.80 10.38
N ASP A 160 12.38 4.26 10.73
CA ASP A 160 13.24 3.53 9.77
C ASP A 160 12.81 2.06 9.68
N ASP A 161 11.81 1.81 8.84
CA ASP A 161 11.15 0.51 8.67
C ASP A 161 11.49 -0.18 7.34
N ARG A 162 12.50 0.30 6.60
CA ARG A 162 12.85 -0.23 5.26
C ARG A 162 13.04 -1.73 5.25
N LYS A 163 13.83 -2.25 6.20
CA LYS A 163 14.13 -3.68 6.28
C LYS A 163 12.90 -4.53 6.60
N ASP A 164 12.03 -4.02 7.46
CA ASP A 164 10.81 -4.72 7.83
C ASP A 164 9.80 -4.70 6.68
N MET A 165 9.73 -3.60 5.93
CA MET A 165 8.88 -3.49 4.75
C MET A 165 9.37 -4.37 3.60
N GLU A 166 10.69 -4.40 3.35
CA GLU A 166 11.29 -5.31 2.36
C GLU A 166 11.02 -6.78 2.71
N LYS A 167 11.11 -7.13 3.99
CA LYS A 167 10.82 -8.50 4.46
C LYS A 167 9.35 -8.84 4.30
N LYS A 168 8.42 -7.97 4.69
CA LYS A 168 6.98 -8.17 4.51
C LYS A 168 6.62 -8.32 3.02
N ALA A 169 7.15 -7.45 2.16
CA ALA A 169 6.93 -7.55 0.73
C ALA A 169 7.43 -8.88 0.15
N GLN A 170 8.58 -9.38 0.61
CA GLN A 170 9.10 -10.68 0.19
C GLN A 170 8.23 -11.84 0.68
N GLU A 171 7.75 -11.81 1.92
CA GLU A 171 6.85 -12.82 2.49
C GLU A 171 5.51 -12.87 1.74
N GLU A 172 4.95 -11.71 1.35
CA GLU A 172 3.74 -11.62 0.53
C GLU A 172 3.95 -12.24 -0.86
N ILE A 173 5.06 -11.89 -1.52
CA ILE A 173 5.43 -12.46 -2.81
C ILE A 173 5.56 -13.98 -2.74
N ASP A 174 6.20 -14.50 -1.71
CA ASP A 174 6.40 -15.93 -1.54
C ASP A 174 5.08 -16.66 -1.24
N THR A 175 4.18 -16.03 -0.49
CA THR A 175 2.82 -16.54 -0.24
C THR A 175 2.01 -16.62 -1.53
N ILE A 176 2.06 -15.58 -2.37
CA ILE A 176 1.38 -15.56 -3.67
C ILE A 176 1.94 -16.65 -4.59
N LYS A 177 3.27 -16.80 -4.65
CA LYS A 177 3.90 -17.86 -5.45
C LYS A 177 3.45 -19.27 -5.01
N LEU A 178 3.37 -19.49 -3.70
CA LEU A 178 2.89 -20.76 -3.16
C LEU A 178 1.43 -21.03 -3.52
N SER A 179 0.58 -20.01 -3.47
CA SER A 179 -0.83 -20.14 -3.86
C SER A 179 -1.02 -20.46 -5.35
N LEU A 180 -0.14 -19.94 -6.21
CA LEU A 180 -0.17 -20.18 -7.65
C LEU A 180 0.32 -21.59 -8.07
N ILE A 181 1.16 -22.24 -7.24
CA ILE A 181 1.65 -23.60 -7.50
C ILE A 181 0.57 -24.66 -7.20
N HIS A 182 -0.45 -24.30 -6.41
CA HIS A 182 -1.53 -25.22 -6.00
C HIS A 182 -2.81 -25.09 -6.82
N ILE A 183 -2.79 -24.32 -7.91
CA ILE A 183 -3.85 -24.21 -8.91
C ILE A 183 -3.47 -24.96 -10.19
#